data_9acd706dbdf265f196b48f4c05cbee3b
#
_entry.id   9acd706dbdf265f196b48f4c05cbee3b
#
_cell.length_a   1.000
_cell.length_b   1.000
_cell.length_c   1.000
_cell.angle_alpha   90.00
_cell.angle_beta   90.00
_cell.angle_gamma   90.00
#
_symmetry.space_group_name_H-M   'P 1'
#
loop_
_entity.id
_entity.type
_entity.pdbx_description
1 polymer ?
#
loop_
_entity_poly.entity_id
_entity_poly.type
_entity_poly.pdbx_seq_one_letter_code
_entity_poly.pdbx_strand_id
1 'polypeptide(L)'
;LKVNLEDHVFTDTRLIGNLPYNISTEILFRLLPISSRIKDMHFMLQKEVVDRMVAEPGSKTFGRLSIMIQVYFDVLKLFDISPDVFVPKPKIQSSYIRLIPKTSQFESNLSTLKILQANRRFYR
;
A
#
# COMPACT_ATOMS: atom_id res chain seq x y z
N LEU A 1 -0.04 -8.07 14.90
CA LEU A 1 -1.27 -7.29 14.81
C LEU A 1 -2.48 -8.17 15.15
N LYS A 2 -3.13 -7.87 16.26
CA LYS A 2 -4.24 -8.67 16.77
C LYS A 2 -5.62 -8.17 16.31
N VAL A 3 -5.69 -6.98 15.75
CA VAL A 3 -6.95 -6.40 15.28
C VAL A 3 -7.38 -7.10 14.00
N ASN A 4 -8.64 -7.51 13.94
CA ASN A 4 -9.25 -8.01 12.71
C ASN A 4 -9.84 -6.82 11.95
N LEU A 5 -9.15 -6.38 10.90
CA LEU A 5 -9.56 -5.22 10.11
C LEU A 5 -10.92 -5.42 9.43
N GLU A 6 -11.27 -6.67 9.12
CA GLU A 6 -12.56 -7.00 8.49
C GLU A 6 -13.76 -6.60 9.36
N ASP A 7 -13.60 -6.58 10.69
CA ASP A 7 -14.66 -6.21 11.62
C ASP A 7 -14.91 -4.70 11.64
N HIS A 8 -13.98 -3.91 11.11
CA HIS A 8 -14.01 -2.45 11.15
C HIS A 8 -14.20 -1.80 9.79
N VAL A 9 -14.13 -2.58 8.70
CA VAL A 9 -14.25 -2.07 7.34
C VAL A 9 -15.55 -2.60 6.72
N PHE A 10 -16.47 -1.69 6.47
CA PHE A 10 -17.74 -1.97 5.83
C PHE A 10 -17.73 -1.51 4.38
N THR A 11 -18.87 -1.54 3.70
CA THR A 11 -18.98 -1.05 2.33
C THR A 11 -18.71 0.45 2.23
N ASP A 12 -17.98 0.89 1.19
CA ASP A 12 -17.62 2.29 0.93
C ASP A 12 -16.89 2.97 2.08
N THR A 13 -16.06 2.23 2.79
CA THR A 13 -15.29 2.76 3.90
C THR A 13 -14.07 3.54 3.40
N ARG A 14 -13.90 4.76 3.91
CA ARG A 14 -12.68 5.55 3.70
C ARG A 14 -11.74 5.35 4.88
N LEU A 15 -10.47 5.06 4.59
CA LEU A 15 -9.44 4.86 5.61
C LEU A 15 -8.44 5.99 5.55
N ILE A 16 -8.14 6.57 6.70
CA ILE A 16 -7.15 7.65 6.83
C ILE A 16 -6.29 7.33 8.05
N GLY A 17 -5.00 7.49 7.92
CA GLY A 17 -4.15 7.28 9.08
C GLY A 17 -2.67 7.49 8.85
N ASN A 18 -1.95 7.56 9.97
CA ASN A 18 -0.51 7.52 10.03
C ASN A 18 -0.14 6.12 10.50
N LEU A 19 0.40 5.29 9.60
CA LEU A 19 0.70 3.91 9.93
C LEU A 19 2.10 3.80 10.55
N PRO A 20 2.21 3.10 11.70
CA PRO A 20 3.50 2.83 12.30
C PRO A 20 4.40 2.08 11.31
N TYR A 21 5.65 2.51 11.19
CA TYR A 21 6.55 1.97 10.17
C TYR A 21 6.83 0.48 10.36
N ASN A 22 6.84 -0.02 11.57
CA ASN A 22 7.17 -1.41 11.87
C ASN A 22 6.07 -2.41 11.50
N ILE A 23 4.83 -1.94 11.28
CA ILE A 23 3.69 -2.80 10.93
C ILE A 23 2.96 -2.35 9.68
N SER A 24 3.42 -1.30 9.01
CA SER A 24 2.72 -0.71 7.86
C SER A 24 2.51 -1.71 6.72
N THR A 25 3.53 -2.48 6.38
CA THR A 25 3.44 -3.48 5.30
C THR A 25 2.44 -4.57 5.65
N GLU A 26 2.42 -5.04 6.90
CA GLU A 26 1.45 -6.04 7.36
C GLU A 26 0.02 -5.50 7.26
N ILE A 27 -0.21 -4.26 7.69
CA ILE A 27 -1.53 -3.63 7.58
C ILE A 27 -1.97 -3.55 6.12
N LEU A 28 -1.09 -3.11 5.24
CA LEU A 28 -1.41 -3.01 3.81
C LEU A 28 -1.80 -4.36 3.23
N PHE A 29 -1.06 -5.43 3.53
CA PHE A 29 -1.39 -6.77 3.04
C PHE A 29 -2.71 -7.29 3.60
N ARG A 30 -3.06 -6.96 4.83
CA ARG A 30 -4.34 -7.34 5.42
C ARG A 30 -5.53 -6.62 4.79
N LEU A 31 -5.30 -5.46 4.18
CA LEU A 31 -6.35 -4.71 3.49
C LEU A 31 -6.65 -5.24 2.09
N LEU A 32 -5.75 -6.03 1.49
CA LEU A 32 -5.94 -6.54 0.13
C LEU A 32 -7.21 -7.39 -0.02
N PRO A 33 -7.48 -8.39 0.87
CA PRO A 33 -8.68 -9.23 0.71
C PRO A 33 -10.00 -8.47 0.84
N ILE A 34 -9.99 -7.32 1.50
CA ILE A 34 -11.20 -6.51 1.73
C ILE A 34 -11.22 -5.24 0.90
N SER A 35 -10.37 -5.16 -0.13
CA SER A 35 -10.24 -3.96 -0.96
C SER A 35 -11.56 -3.53 -1.60
N SER A 36 -12.46 -4.47 -1.93
CA SER A 36 -13.76 -4.16 -2.51
C SER A 36 -14.68 -3.38 -1.57
N ARG A 37 -14.42 -3.38 -0.27
CA ARG A 37 -15.19 -2.63 0.73
C ARG A 37 -14.65 -1.22 0.94
N ILE A 38 -13.52 -0.89 0.34
CA ILE A 38 -12.82 0.36 0.56
C ILE A 38 -13.14 1.33 -0.57
N LYS A 39 -13.52 2.55 -0.21
CA LYS A 39 -13.72 3.62 -1.17
C LYS A 39 -12.39 4.22 -1.59
N ASP A 40 -11.59 4.64 -0.63
CA ASP A 40 -10.22 5.11 -0.82
C ASP A 40 -9.46 5.05 0.50
N MET A 41 -8.14 5.15 0.40
CA MET A 41 -7.25 5.19 1.55
C MET A 41 -6.24 6.31 1.40
N HIS A 42 -5.97 6.99 2.50
CA HIS A 42 -4.97 8.06 2.57
C HIS A 42 -4.09 7.79 3.79
N PHE A 43 -2.82 7.50 3.54
CA PHE A 43 -1.90 7.15 4.61
C PHE A 43 -0.63 7.98 4.58
N MET A 44 -0.09 8.25 5.76
CA MET A 44 1.28 8.69 5.93
C MET A 44 2.12 7.47 6.28
N LEU A 45 3.15 7.22 5.48
CA LEU A 45 4.04 6.08 5.60
C LEU A 45 5.49 6.53 5.44
N GLN A 46 6.43 5.65 5.75
CA GLN A 46 7.83 5.89 5.40
C GLN A 46 7.96 6.10 3.89
N LYS A 47 8.77 7.09 3.51
CA LYS A 47 9.03 7.39 2.10
C LYS A 47 9.52 6.17 1.34
N GLU A 48 10.41 5.36 1.92
CA GLU A 48 10.93 4.15 1.29
C GLU A 48 9.81 3.16 0.92
N VAL A 49 8.84 2.97 1.84
CA VAL A 49 7.70 2.09 1.60
C VAL A 49 6.82 2.64 0.48
N VAL A 50 6.51 3.93 0.52
CA VAL A 50 5.70 4.59 -0.52
C VAL A 50 6.38 4.50 -1.89
N ASP A 51 7.68 4.74 -1.96
CA ASP A 51 8.42 4.65 -3.22
C ASP A 51 8.37 3.24 -3.82
N ARG A 52 8.37 2.21 -2.99
CA ARG A 52 8.18 0.82 -3.44
C ARG A 52 6.74 0.58 -3.92
N MET A 53 5.76 1.15 -3.23
CA MET A 53 4.35 0.97 -3.61
C MET A 53 4.04 1.58 -4.98
N VAL A 54 4.64 2.72 -5.30
CA VAL A 54 4.40 3.44 -6.57
C VAL A 54 5.43 3.13 -7.64
N ALA A 55 6.38 2.25 -7.37
CA ALA A 55 7.47 1.93 -8.30
C ALA A 55 6.95 1.40 -9.63
N GLU A 56 7.64 1.78 -10.72
CA GLU A 56 7.33 1.29 -12.05
C GLU A 56 8.08 -0.02 -12.35
N PRO A 57 7.50 -0.90 -13.17
CA PRO A 57 8.19 -2.10 -13.61
C PRO A 57 9.56 -1.77 -14.24
N GLY A 58 10.56 -2.54 -13.88
CA GLY A 58 11.93 -2.33 -14.35
C GLY A 58 12.79 -1.42 -13.48
N SER A 59 12.18 -0.69 -12.54
CA SER A 59 12.95 0.13 -11.59
C SER A 59 13.56 -0.74 -10.48
N LYS A 60 14.60 -0.20 -9.81
CA LYS A 60 15.28 -0.92 -8.72
C LYS A 60 14.39 -1.16 -7.51
N THR A 61 13.42 -0.30 -7.30
CA THR A 61 12.50 -0.39 -6.16
C THR A 61 11.27 -1.25 -6.44
N PHE A 62 11.07 -1.65 -7.70
CA PHE A 62 9.94 -2.50 -8.06
C PHE A 62 10.15 -3.92 -7.53
N GLY A 63 9.21 -4.40 -6.75
CA GLY A 63 9.29 -5.74 -6.16
C GLY A 63 7.93 -6.23 -5.70
N ARG A 64 7.93 -7.16 -4.74
CA ARG A 64 6.71 -7.81 -4.28
C ARG A 64 5.67 -6.80 -3.78
N LEU A 65 6.08 -5.84 -2.98
CA LEU A 65 5.15 -4.83 -2.45
C LEU A 65 4.51 -4.03 -3.58
N SER A 66 5.30 -3.62 -4.58
CA SER A 66 4.79 -2.90 -5.75
C SER A 66 3.71 -3.70 -6.47
N ILE A 67 3.99 -4.97 -6.75
CA ILE A 67 3.06 -5.86 -7.47
C ILE A 67 1.79 -6.07 -6.66
N MET A 68 1.90 -6.44 -5.39
CA MET A 68 0.77 -6.75 -4.54
C MET A 68 -0.17 -5.56 -4.40
N ILE A 69 0.37 -4.37 -4.20
CA ILE A 69 -0.43 -3.16 -4.03
C ILE A 69 -1.05 -2.73 -5.37
N GLN A 70 -0.28 -2.72 -6.44
CA GLN A 70 -0.75 -2.20 -7.73
C GLN A 70 -1.75 -3.11 -8.43
N VAL A 71 -1.80 -4.39 -8.07
CA VAL A 71 -2.85 -5.30 -8.57
C VAL A 71 -4.21 -4.92 -7.99
N TYR A 72 -4.26 -4.54 -6.73
CA TYR A 72 -5.50 -4.24 -6.02
C TYR A 72 -5.89 -2.77 -6.05
N PHE A 73 -4.91 -1.86 -6.16
CA PHE A 73 -5.14 -0.42 -6.02
C PHE A 73 -4.44 0.38 -7.10
N ASP A 74 -5.06 1.49 -7.47
CA ASP A 74 -4.36 2.60 -8.10
C ASP A 74 -3.69 3.40 -6.99
N VAL A 75 -2.40 3.66 -7.14
CA VAL A 75 -1.59 4.33 -6.12
C VAL A 75 -1.07 5.66 -6.64
N LEU A 76 -1.10 6.67 -5.79
CA LEU A 76 -0.58 7.99 -6.10
C LEU A 76 0.13 8.58 -4.88
N LYS A 77 1.43 8.83 -5.01
CA LYS A 77 2.14 9.60 -4.00
C LYS A 77 1.72 11.06 -4.14
N LEU A 78 1.17 11.63 -3.09
CA LEU A 78 0.69 13.00 -3.11
C LEU A 78 1.82 13.99 -2.85
N PHE A 79 2.62 13.74 -1.80
CA PHE A 79 3.77 14.58 -1.48
C PHE A 79 4.66 13.90 -0.45
N ASP A 80 5.92 14.32 -0.43
CA ASP A 80 6.86 13.97 0.64
C ASP A 80 6.72 14.97 1.78
N ILE A 81 6.88 14.49 3.02
CA ILE A 81 6.75 15.32 4.21
C ILE A 81 8.15 15.61 4.74
N SER A 82 8.50 16.88 4.85
CA SER A 82 9.78 17.27 5.41
C SER A 82 9.90 16.84 6.87
N PRO A 83 11.02 16.22 7.29
CA PRO A 83 11.25 15.91 8.70
C PRO A 83 11.20 17.13 9.61
N ASP A 84 11.42 18.32 9.07
CA ASP A 84 11.46 19.57 9.84
C ASP A 84 10.09 19.99 10.40
N VAL A 85 8.99 19.42 9.89
CA VAL A 85 7.66 19.70 10.44
C VAL A 85 7.38 18.99 11.76
N PHE A 86 8.24 18.08 12.18
CA PHE A 86 8.06 17.30 13.41
C PHE A 86 8.97 17.77 14.52
N VAL A 87 8.51 17.65 15.77
CA VAL A 87 9.30 17.96 16.96
C VAL A 87 9.12 16.80 17.95
N PRO A 88 10.17 16.02 18.26
CA PRO A 88 11.51 16.10 17.68
C PRO A 88 11.56 15.66 16.22
N LYS A 89 12.58 16.12 15.49
CA LYS A 89 12.78 15.78 14.09
C LYS A 89 13.05 14.28 13.93
N PRO A 90 12.23 13.54 13.14
CA PRO A 90 12.46 12.12 12.93
C PRO A 90 13.66 11.87 12.02
N LYS A 91 14.26 10.69 12.15
CA LYS A 91 15.35 10.26 11.28
C LYS A 91 14.88 9.76 9.93
N ILE A 92 13.62 9.31 9.87
CA ILE A 92 13.05 8.66 8.69
C ILE A 92 12.07 9.62 8.03
N GLN A 93 12.24 9.81 6.72
CA GLN A 93 11.36 10.66 5.94
C GLN A 93 10.02 9.96 5.67
N SER A 94 8.94 10.72 5.71
CA SER A 94 7.60 10.25 5.46
C SER A 94 7.05 10.77 4.14
N SER A 95 6.06 10.07 3.61
CA SER A 95 5.31 10.50 2.42
C SER A 95 3.83 10.24 2.64
N TYR A 96 3.00 11.01 1.95
CA TYR A 96 1.56 10.86 1.97
C TYR A 96 1.11 10.21 0.66
N ILE A 97 0.29 9.16 0.76
CA ILE A 97 -0.14 8.37 -0.39
C ILE A 97 -1.65 8.17 -0.38
N ARG A 98 -2.22 8.16 -1.58
CA ARG A 98 -3.62 7.79 -1.80
C ARG A 98 -3.69 6.46 -2.54
N LEU A 99 -4.59 5.58 -2.09
CA LEU A 99 -4.87 4.31 -2.74
C LEU A 99 -6.37 4.23 -3.05
N ILE A 100 -6.69 3.87 -4.29
CA ILE A 100 -8.07 3.69 -4.73
C ILE A 100 -8.22 2.28 -5.29
N PRO A 101 -9.19 1.47 -4.81
CA PRO A 101 -9.37 0.10 -5.29
C PRO A 101 -9.65 0.06 -6.80
N LYS A 102 -9.03 -0.90 -7.48
CA LYS A 102 -9.33 -1.21 -8.88
C LYS A 102 -10.59 -2.06 -8.95
N THR A 103 -11.46 -1.76 -9.90
CA THR A 103 -12.73 -2.46 -10.04
C THR A 103 -12.87 -3.19 -11.36
N SER A 104 -12.45 -2.61 -12.47
CA SER A 104 -12.77 -3.08 -13.81
C SER A 104 -11.90 -4.24 -14.32
N GLN A 105 -10.72 -4.47 -13.74
CA GLN A 105 -9.79 -5.52 -14.18
C GLN A 105 -9.30 -6.39 -13.01
N PHE A 106 -10.05 -6.38 -11.91
CA PHE A 106 -9.60 -6.99 -10.68
C PHE A 106 -9.30 -8.48 -10.83
N GLU A 107 -10.21 -9.25 -11.44
CA GLU A 107 -10.03 -10.71 -11.59
C GLU A 107 -8.85 -11.04 -12.50
N SER A 108 -8.70 -10.32 -13.59
CA SER A 108 -7.58 -10.50 -14.51
C SER A 108 -6.25 -10.18 -13.84
N ASN A 109 -6.19 -9.08 -13.08
CA ASN A 109 -5.01 -8.70 -12.33
C ASN A 109 -4.69 -9.71 -11.22
N LEU A 110 -5.72 -10.24 -10.57
CA LEU A 110 -5.56 -11.25 -9.53
C LEU A 110 -4.97 -12.55 -10.09
N SER A 111 -5.43 -12.99 -11.28
CA SER A 111 -4.87 -14.15 -11.97
C SER A 111 -3.39 -13.93 -12.29
N THR A 112 -3.04 -12.77 -12.80
CA THR A 112 -1.65 -12.40 -13.08
C THR A 112 -0.81 -12.43 -11.81
N LEU A 113 -1.35 -11.89 -10.71
CA LEU A 113 -0.67 -11.90 -9.42
C LEU A 113 -0.40 -13.32 -8.92
N LYS A 114 -1.37 -14.23 -9.05
CA LYS A 114 -1.20 -15.63 -8.65
C LYS A 114 -0.08 -16.31 -9.43
N ILE A 115 0.05 -16.03 -10.72
CA ILE A 115 1.13 -16.55 -11.55
C ILE A 115 2.48 -16.01 -11.06
N LEU A 116 2.56 -14.71 -10.78
CA LEU A 116 3.77 -14.08 -10.30
C LEU A 116 4.17 -14.59 -8.90
N GLN A 117 3.19 -14.84 -8.03
CA GLN A 117 3.45 -15.40 -6.70
C GLN A 117 4.03 -16.82 -6.76
N ALA A 118 3.66 -17.59 -7.77
CA ALA A 118 4.24 -18.92 -7.99
C ALA A 118 5.70 -18.85 -8.45
N ASN A 119 6.14 -17.72 -9.00
CA ASN A 119 7.50 -17.52 -9.48
C ASN A 119 8.27 -16.56 -8.58
N ARG A 120 9.02 -17.14 -7.64
CA ARG A 120 9.75 -16.38 -6.61
C ARG A 120 10.81 -15.41 -7.16
N ARG A 121 11.17 -15.49 -8.43
CA ARG A 121 12.15 -14.59 -9.04
C ARG A 121 11.68 -13.14 -9.08
N PHE A 122 10.37 -12.90 -8.99
CA PHE A 122 9.79 -11.56 -9.01
C PHE A 122 9.67 -10.93 -7.62
N TYR A 123 10.04 -11.67 -6.57
CA TYR A 123 9.94 -11.18 -5.20
C TYR A 123 11.30 -10.78 -4.65
N ARG A 124 11.27 -9.76 -3.83
CA ARG A 124 12.40 -9.30 -3.05
C ARG A 124 12.05 -9.31 -1.58
#